data_304c6ef4f701ce7ccee6eb439e74a468
#
_entry.id   304c6ef4f701ce7ccee6eb439e74a468
#
_cell.length_a   1.000
_cell.length_b   1.000
_cell.length_c   1.000
_cell.angle_alpha   90.00
_cell.angle_beta   90.00
_cell.angle_gamma   90.00
#
_symmetry.space_group_name_H-M   'P 1'
#
loop_
_entity.id
_entity.type
_entity.pdbx_description
1 polymer ?
#
loop_
_entity_poly.entity_id
_entity_poly.type
_entity_poly.pdbx_seq_one_letter_code
_entity_poly.pdbx_strand_id
1 'polypeptide(L)'
;RYTTSNMGHQAGKAKTKDEEDKILKFIEMIEFEYCELPRPDAVIFLYMPFEVSKELRKGRTSGDGNENSEEHLRKAEQTYIDIAKRYNWYMVNCLNKDTFSSLEDIKSIDEINTEILSYLDNELTKKNTTIKRMTRF
;
A
#
# COMPACT_ATOMS: atom_id res chain seq x y z
N ARG A 1 10.29 -8.46 5.23
CA ARG A 1 9.29 -7.68 4.45
C ARG A 1 8.60 -8.60 3.46
N TYR A 2 7.31 -8.38 3.20
CA TYR A 2 6.57 -9.14 2.21
C TYR A 2 6.67 -8.50 0.81
N THR A 3 6.27 -9.22 -0.23
CA THR A 3 6.35 -8.84 -1.67
C THR A 3 5.90 -7.41 -1.95
N THR A 4 4.77 -6.99 -1.38
CA THR A 4 4.23 -5.63 -1.59
C THR A 4 5.20 -4.53 -1.19
N SER A 5 5.92 -4.70 -0.08
CA SER A 5 6.95 -3.76 0.36
C SER A 5 8.18 -3.81 -0.55
N ASN A 6 8.55 -5.00 -1.04
CA ASN A 6 9.66 -5.15 -1.98
C ASN A 6 9.35 -4.46 -3.32
N MET A 7 8.13 -4.64 -3.85
CA MET A 7 7.64 -3.95 -5.05
C MET A 7 7.81 -2.43 -4.92
N GLY A 8 7.29 -1.82 -3.88
CA GLY A 8 7.38 -0.36 -3.68
C GLY A 8 8.80 0.15 -3.60
N HIS A 9 9.66 -0.52 -2.84
CA HIS A 9 11.05 -0.09 -2.65
C HIS A 9 11.92 -0.28 -3.91
N GLN A 10 11.74 -1.36 -4.66
CA GLN A 10 12.56 -1.62 -5.85
C GLN A 10 12.05 -0.85 -7.06
N ALA A 11 10.72 -0.84 -7.30
CA ALA A 11 10.14 -0.08 -8.40
C ALA A 11 10.40 1.43 -8.26
N GLY A 12 10.41 1.97 -7.03
CA GLY A 12 10.76 3.36 -6.77
C GLY A 12 12.17 3.77 -7.19
N LYS A 13 13.08 2.84 -7.44
CA LYS A 13 14.44 3.11 -7.96
C LYS A 13 14.47 3.23 -9.47
N ALA A 14 13.45 2.79 -10.18
CA ALA A 14 13.38 2.83 -11.63
C ALA A 14 13.47 4.26 -12.16
N LYS A 15 14.15 4.43 -13.29
CA LYS A 15 14.29 5.72 -13.99
C LYS A 15 13.22 5.91 -15.07
N THR A 16 12.65 4.82 -15.56
CA THR A 16 11.61 4.81 -16.59
C THR A 16 10.48 3.86 -16.21
N LYS A 17 9.30 4.05 -16.83
CA LYS A 17 8.14 3.17 -16.61
C LYS A 17 8.40 1.75 -17.10
N ASP A 18 9.14 1.59 -18.19
CA ASP A 18 9.54 0.27 -18.71
C ASP A 18 10.46 -0.47 -17.72
N GLU A 19 11.38 0.23 -17.10
CA GLU A 19 12.25 -0.34 -16.06
C GLU A 19 11.45 -0.74 -14.82
N GLU A 20 10.51 0.11 -14.38
CA GLU A 20 9.59 -0.20 -13.30
C GLU A 20 8.79 -1.47 -13.58
N ASP A 21 8.22 -1.59 -14.78
CA ASP A 21 7.45 -2.76 -15.21
C ASP A 21 8.29 -4.05 -15.20
N LYS A 22 9.55 -3.97 -15.64
CA LYS A 22 10.47 -5.11 -15.60
C LYS A 22 10.79 -5.53 -14.17
N ILE A 23 11.03 -4.57 -13.29
CA ILE A 23 11.29 -4.83 -11.86
C ILE A 23 10.10 -5.51 -11.22
N LEU A 24 8.89 -4.99 -11.42
CA LEU A 24 7.67 -5.56 -10.84
C LEU A 24 7.43 -6.99 -11.33
N LYS A 25 7.54 -7.25 -12.64
CA LYS A 25 7.40 -8.60 -13.21
C LYS A 25 8.47 -9.56 -12.67
N PHE A 26 9.70 -9.08 -12.50
CA PHE A 26 10.78 -9.89 -11.94
C PHE A 26 10.50 -10.29 -10.49
N ILE A 27 10.01 -9.35 -9.66
CA ILE A 27 9.64 -9.63 -8.27
C ILE A 27 8.51 -10.67 -8.21
N GLU A 28 7.46 -10.50 -9.01
CA GLU A 28 6.35 -11.47 -9.08
C GLU A 28 6.83 -12.87 -9.47
N MET A 29 7.67 -12.95 -10.49
CA MET A 29 8.23 -14.23 -10.94
C MET A 29 9.07 -14.90 -9.85
N ILE A 30 9.98 -14.16 -9.23
CA ILE A 30 10.85 -14.73 -8.19
C ILE A 30 10.04 -15.13 -6.96
N GLU A 31 9.19 -14.26 -6.43
CA GLU A 31 8.57 -14.48 -5.14
C GLU A 31 7.36 -15.42 -5.24
N PHE A 32 6.52 -15.28 -6.26
CA PHE A 32 5.31 -16.09 -6.36
C PHE A 32 5.48 -17.37 -7.19
N GLU A 33 6.28 -17.34 -8.26
CA GLU A 33 6.44 -18.52 -9.12
C GLU A 33 7.63 -19.40 -8.69
N TYR A 34 8.77 -18.77 -8.32
CA TYR A 34 9.99 -19.52 -7.97
C TYR A 34 10.06 -19.88 -6.50
N CYS A 35 9.78 -18.92 -5.61
CA CYS A 35 9.79 -19.16 -4.15
C CYS A 35 8.45 -19.66 -3.63
N GLU A 36 7.44 -19.78 -4.49
CA GLU A 36 6.09 -20.26 -4.17
C GLU A 36 5.47 -19.58 -2.95
N LEU A 37 5.77 -18.27 -2.75
CA LEU A 37 5.14 -17.51 -1.68
C LEU A 37 3.63 -17.40 -1.94
N PRO A 38 2.80 -17.52 -0.92
CA PRO A 38 1.36 -17.38 -1.09
C PRO A 38 1.02 -15.98 -1.59
N ARG A 39 0.14 -15.87 -2.59
CA ARG A 39 -0.38 -14.58 -3.01
C ARG A 39 -1.35 -14.06 -1.96
N PRO A 40 -1.29 -12.75 -1.61
CA PRO A 40 -2.22 -12.19 -0.64
C PRO A 40 -3.64 -12.19 -1.19
N ASP A 41 -4.60 -12.53 -0.35
CA ASP A 41 -6.03 -12.47 -0.69
C ASP A 41 -6.55 -11.03 -0.79
N ALA A 42 -5.97 -10.13 -0.02
CA ALA A 42 -6.22 -8.70 -0.05
C ALA A 42 -4.95 -7.96 0.36
N VAL A 43 -4.75 -6.79 -0.22
CA VAL A 43 -3.69 -5.88 0.18
C VAL A 43 -4.34 -4.56 0.55
N ILE A 44 -4.04 -4.08 1.75
CA ILE A 44 -4.53 -2.80 2.26
C ILE A 44 -3.36 -1.83 2.26
N PHE A 45 -3.51 -0.73 1.55
CA PHE A 45 -2.55 0.35 1.49
C PHE A 45 -3.05 1.53 2.32
N LEU A 46 -2.42 1.78 3.46
CA LEU A 46 -2.69 2.96 4.29
C LEU A 46 -1.99 4.16 3.64
N TYR A 47 -2.78 4.97 2.97
CA TYR A 47 -2.27 6.17 2.30
C TYR A 47 -2.23 7.34 3.26
N MET A 48 -1.02 7.83 3.50
CA MET A 48 -0.72 9.03 4.27
C MET A 48 0.10 9.97 3.38
N PRO A 49 -0.42 11.12 2.95
CA PRO A 49 0.32 12.08 2.13
C PRO A 49 1.67 12.45 2.76
N PHE A 50 2.67 12.69 1.92
CA PHE A 50 4.03 13.02 2.36
C PHE A 50 4.04 14.20 3.36
N GLU A 51 3.27 15.26 3.12
CA GLU A 51 3.23 16.44 3.98
C GLU A 51 2.77 16.09 5.41
N VAL A 52 1.77 15.21 5.52
CA VAL A 52 1.28 14.72 6.81
C VAL A 52 2.33 13.88 7.50
N SER A 53 2.93 12.95 6.77
CA SER A 53 4.00 12.09 7.25
C SER A 53 5.22 12.90 7.71
N LYS A 54 5.54 14.00 7.01
CA LYS A 54 6.60 14.95 7.38
C LYS A 54 6.26 15.66 8.70
N GLU A 55 5.02 16.13 8.85
CA GLU A 55 4.57 16.80 10.07
C GLU A 55 4.61 15.87 11.29
N LEU A 56 4.11 14.63 11.15
CA LEU A 56 4.13 13.62 12.21
C LEU A 56 5.55 13.22 12.65
N ARG A 57 6.54 13.38 11.77
CA ARG A 57 7.95 13.10 12.09
C ARG A 57 8.68 14.25 12.75
N LYS A 58 8.11 15.46 12.74
CA LYS A 58 8.67 16.57 13.50
C LYS A 58 8.75 16.19 14.98
N GLY A 59 9.93 16.24 15.53
CA GLY A 59 10.17 15.86 16.92
C GLY A 59 10.71 14.44 17.16
N ARG A 60 10.84 13.60 16.12
CA ARG A 60 11.62 12.36 16.24
C ARG A 60 13.12 12.68 16.18
N THR A 61 13.86 12.21 17.17
CA THR A 61 15.30 12.52 17.32
C THR A 61 16.23 11.65 16.47
N SER A 62 15.71 10.60 15.83
CA SER A 62 16.50 9.73 14.94
C SER A 62 15.67 9.35 13.71
N GLY A 63 16.03 9.89 12.55
CA GLY A 63 15.54 9.44 11.23
C GLY A 63 16.55 8.48 10.61
N ASP A 64 16.06 7.47 9.91
CA ASP A 64 16.88 6.66 8.99
C ASP A 64 17.37 7.55 7.83
N GLY A 65 18.57 7.27 7.28
CA GLY A 65 19.17 8.04 6.20
C GLY A 65 18.27 8.20 4.95
N ASN A 66 17.37 7.25 4.71
CA ASN A 66 16.35 7.33 3.65
C ASN A 66 15.20 8.30 3.99
N GLU A 67 14.92 8.54 5.24
CA GLU A 67 13.87 9.47 5.69
C GLU A 67 14.27 10.94 5.55
N ASN A 68 15.55 11.22 5.29
CA ASN A 68 16.07 12.58 5.18
C ASN A 68 15.98 13.17 3.75
N SER A 69 15.60 12.36 2.75
CA SER A 69 15.45 12.81 1.37
C SER A 69 13.98 13.00 1.02
N GLU A 70 13.51 14.25 1.00
CA GLU A 70 12.13 14.57 0.58
C GLU A 70 11.81 14.08 -0.83
N GLU A 71 12.74 14.22 -1.76
CA GLU A 71 12.56 13.75 -3.14
C GLU A 71 12.34 12.24 -3.20
N HIS A 72 13.14 11.48 -2.43
CA HIS A 72 12.99 10.04 -2.35
C HIS A 72 11.63 9.62 -1.78
N LEU A 73 11.17 10.31 -0.73
CA LEU A 73 9.90 10.00 -0.08
C LEU A 73 8.69 10.35 -0.96
N ARG A 74 8.73 11.48 -1.66
CA ARG A 74 7.68 11.84 -2.63
C ARG A 74 7.64 10.87 -3.80
N LYS A 75 8.80 10.44 -4.30
CA LYS A 75 8.88 9.42 -5.34
C LYS A 75 8.33 8.07 -4.85
N ALA A 76 8.66 7.68 -3.62
CA ALA A 76 8.13 6.46 -3.02
C ALA A 76 6.60 6.52 -2.86
N GLU A 77 6.05 7.63 -2.39
CA GLU A 77 4.61 7.86 -2.30
C GLU A 77 3.93 7.64 -3.65
N GLN A 78 4.40 8.31 -4.71
CA GLN A 78 3.83 8.15 -6.04
C GLN A 78 3.94 6.71 -6.55
N THR A 79 5.09 6.07 -6.33
CA THR A 79 5.30 4.67 -6.72
C THR A 79 4.31 3.73 -6.03
N TYR A 80 4.08 3.88 -4.73
CA TYR A 80 3.09 3.07 -4.01
C TYR A 80 1.67 3.31 -4.48
N ILE A 81 1.29 4.56 -4.80
CA ILE A 81 -0.02 4.88 -5.38
C ILE A 81 -0.20 4.18 -6.74
N ASP A 82 0.81 4.24 -7.60
CA ASP A 82 0.77 3.60 -8.93
C ASP A 82 0.67 2.08 -8.82
N ILE A 83 1.45 1.47 -7.92
CA ILE A 83 1.39 0.03 -7.66
C ILE A 83 0.03 -0.36 -7.08
N ALA A 84 -0.49 0.38 -6.11
CA ALA A 84 -1.79 0.12 -5.52
C ALA A 84 -2.91 0.13 -6.57
N LYS A 85 -2.90 1.09 -7.49
CA LYS A 85 -3.84 1.14 -8.63
C LYS A 85 -3.65 -0.05 -9.58
N ARG A 86 -2.41 -0.36 -9.94
CA ARG A 86 -2.07 -1.45 -10.87
C ARG A 86 -2.52 -2.82 -10.37
N TYR A 87 -2.33 -3.08 -9.07
CA TYR A 87 -2.65 -4.35 -8.44
C TYR A 87 -3.98 -4.35 -7.70
N ASN A 88 -4.79 -3.30 -7.89
CA ASN A 88 -6.10 -3.15 -7.26
C ASN A 88 -6.06 -3.33 -5.73
N TRP A 89 -5.07 -2.74 -5.07
CA TRP A 89 -5.01 -2.73 -3.62
C TRP A 89 -6.11 -1.84 -3.05
N TYR A 90 -6.63 -2.21 -1.90
CA TYR A 90 -7.57 -1.37 -1.18
C TYR A 90 -6.82 -0.22 -0.51
N MET A 91 -7.04 0.99 -1.00
CA MET A 91 -6.37 2.18 -0.48
C MET A 91 -7.26 2.87 0.55
N VAL A 92 -6.80 2.91 1.79
CA VAL A 92 -7.42 3.65 2.90
C VAL A 92 -6.74 5.01 2.99
N ASN A 93 -7.47 6.07 2.67
CA ASN A 93 -7.00 7.42 2.91
C ASN A 93 -7.04 7.71 4.42
N CYS A 94 -5.88 7.99 5.01
CA CYS A 94 -5.78 8.30 6.45
C CYS A 94 -6.21 9.73 6.81
N LEU A 95 -6.67 10.53 5.83
CA LEU A 95 -7.25 11.86 6.08
C LEU A 95 -8.78 11.83 5.97
N ASN A 96 -9.42 12.68 6.76
CA ASN A 96 -10.85 12.96 6.70
C ASN A 96 -11.24 13.87 5.53
N LYS A 97 -10.23 14.54 4.91
CA LYS A 97 -10.39 15.50 3.82
C LYS A 97 -9.37 15.22 2.72
N ASP A 98 -9.63 15.74 1.53
CA ASP A 98 -8.70 15.61 0.39
C ASP A 98 -7.44 16.46 0.55
N THR A 99 -7.48 17.47 1.42
CA THR A 99 -6.36 18.39 1.67
C THR A 99 -6.00 18.42 3.15
N PHE A 100 -4.72 18.35 3.43
CA PHE A 100 -4.18 18.46 4.79
C PHE A 100 -4.05 19.92 5.20
N SER A 101 -4.62 20.29 6.34
CA SER A 101 -4.51 21.62 6.93
C SER A 101 -3.93 21.57 8.35
N SER A 102 -4.27 20.55 9.11
CA SER A 102 -3.80 20.33 10.48
C SER A 102 -3.81 18.83 10.83
N LEU A 103 -3.17 18.49 11.96
CA LEU A 103 -3.17 17.12 12.48
C LEU A 103 -4.58 16.60 12.84
N GLU A 104 -5.54 17.49 13.02
CA GLU A 104 -6.95 17.15 13.28
C GLU A 104 -7.65 16.57 12.03
N ASP A 105 -7.08 16.78 10.85
CA ASP A 105 -7.59 16.19 9.61
C ASP A 105 -7.23 14.71 9.47
N ILE A 106 -6.37 14.17 10.34
CA ILE A 106 -5.98 12.75 10.34
C ILE A 106 -7.09 11.93 11.00
N LYS A 107 -7.52 10.88 10.32
CA LYS A 107 -8.45 9.89 10.92
C LYS A 107 -7.84 9.27 12.17
N SER A 108 -8.66 9.02 13.17
CA SER A 108 -8.28 8.22 14.32
C SER A 108 -7.93 6.78 13.92
N ILE A 109 -7.18 6.10 14.79
CA ILE A 109 -6.87 4.66 14.59
C ILE A 109 -8.15 3.84 14.49
N ASP A 110 -9.18 4.16 15.29
CA ASP A 110 -10.44 3.44 15.30
C ASP A 110 -11.25 3.63 14.00
N GLU A 111 -11.24 4.84 13.42
CA GLU A 111 -11.87 5.11 12.12
C GLU A 111 -11.19 4.31 11.01
N ILE A 112 -9.85 4.35 10.95
CA ILE A 112 -9.07 3.57 9.97
C ILE A 112 -9.33 2.07 10.15
N ASN A 113 -9.31 1.57 11.39
CA ASN A 113 -9.56 0.16 11.68
C ASN A 113 -10.98 -0.26 11.28
N THR A 114 -11.98 0.57 11.55
CA THR A 114 -13.39 0.30 11.17
C THR A 114 -13.52 0.19 9.65
N GLU A 115 -12.87 1.08 8.89
CA GLU A 115 -12.88 1.05 7.43
C GLU A 115 -12.22 -0.24 6.90
N ILE A 116 -11.08 -0.64 7.46
CA ILE A 116 -10.37 -1.87 7.11
C ILE A 116 -11.25 -3.11 7.37
N LEU A 117 -11.85 -3.20 8.56
CA LEU A 117 -12.69 -4.33 8.94
C LEU A 117 -13.92 -4.44 8.03
N SER A 118 -14.56 -3.32 7.72
CA SER A 118 -15.71 -3.28 6.80
C SER A 118 -15.32 -3.78 5.40
N TYR A 119 -14.15 -3.42 4.91
CA TYR A 119 -13.62 -3.93 3.63
C TYR A 119 -13.38 -5.44 3.68
N LEU A 120 -12.70 -5.93 4.71
CA LEU A 120 -12.39 -7.35 4.87
C LEU A 120 -13.65 -8.20 5.00
N ASP A 121 -14.64 -7.78 5.77
CA ASP A 121 -15.93 -8.47 5.91
C ASP A 121 -16.65 -8.60 4.57
N ASN A 122 -16.63 -7.54 3.76
CA ASN A 122 -17.20 -7.55 2.41
C ASN A 122 -16.48 -8.54 1.49
N GLU A 123 -15.14 -8.58 1.50
CA GLU A 123 -14.34 -9.49 0.68
C GLU A 123 -14.52 -10.95 1.10
N LEU A 124 -14.53 -11.24 2.39
CA LEU A 124 -14.79 -12.57 2.92
C LEU A 124 -16.21 -13.06 2.57
N THR A 125 -17.21 -12.18 2.64
CA THR A 125 -18.59 -12.49 2.28
C THR A 125 -18.71 -12.84 0.79
N LYS A 126 -18.04 -12.08 -0.09
CA LYS A 126 -18.00 -12.36 -1.54
C LYS A 126 -17.36 -13.73 -1.82
N LYS A 127 -16.23 -14.06 -1.18
CA LYS A 127 -15.56 -15.35 -1.33
C LYS A 127 -16.43 -16.52 -0.87
N ASN A 128 -17.06 -16.39 0.30
CA ASN A 128 -17.96 -17.42 0.83
C ASN A 128 -19.18 -17.66 -0.08
N THR A 129 -19.72 -16.61 -0.71
CA THR A 129 -20.81 -16.71 -1.67
C THR A 129 -20.39 -17.42 -2.96
N THR A 130 -19.16 -17.15 -3.42
CA THR A 130 -18.59 -17.82 -4.61
C THR A 130 -18.35 -19.29 -4.35
N ILE A 131 -17.77 -19.68 -3.21
CA ILE A 131 -17.57 -21.08 -2.83
C ILE A 131 -18.89 -21.82 -2.75
N LYS A 132 -19.92 -21.27 -2.09
CA LYS A 132 -21.26 -21.86 -2.02
C LYS A 132 -21.94 -22.05 -3.38
N ARG A 133 -21.64 -21.21 -4.36
CA ARG A 133 -22.14 -21.40 -5.75
C ARG A 133 -21.42 -22.51 -6.48
N MET A 134 -20.11 -22.68 -6.26
CA MET A 134 -19.31 -23.73 -6.87
C MET A 134 -19.58 -25.13 -6.29
N THR A 135 -20.01 -25.23 -5.04
CA THR A 135 -20.32 -26.51 -4.36
C THR A 135 -21.77 -26.97 -4.54
N ARG A 136 -22.56 -26.30 -5.35
CA ARG A 136 -23.96 -26.67 -5.67
C ARG A 136 -24.11 -27.44 -7.00
N PHE A 137 -23.04 -28.07 -7.48
CA PHE A 137 -23.07 -28.99 -8.63
C PHE A 137 -22.78 -30.41 -8.19
#